data_575e39e4305382e68b1b9ff283b95ab0
#
_entry.id   575e39e4305382e68b1b9ff283b95ab0
#
_cell.length_a   1.000
_cell.length_b   1.000
_cell.length_c   1.000
_cell.angle_alpha   90.00
_cell.angle_beta   90.00
_cell.angle_gamma   90.00
#
_symmetry.space_group_name_H-M   'P 1'
#
loop_
_entity.id
_entity.type
_entity.pdbx_description
1 polymer ?
#
loop_
_entity_poly.entity_id
_entity_poly.type
_entity_poly.pdbx_seq_one_letter_code
_entity_poly.pdbx_strand_id
1 'polypeptide(L)'
;MKLRVERKWRKETYTIGRLYVDGVYFCNTLEDRDRGLKSTDPLSKIKSVKVYSETAIPIGTYKVEMDAVSPKYASVEWYRKFNGGKMPMVKDVPGFEGILIHPGSNALDTAGCLLVGKNTVKGGLTQSRVTFAELYSKMLAAHKNGEAIEIEYVW
;
A
#
# COMPACT_ATOMS: atom_id res chain seq x y z
N MET A 1 7.28 -10.56 9.54
CA MET A 1 6.12 -10.72 8.63
C MET A 1 6.51 -10.24 7.25
N LYS A 2 6.15 -10.99 6.24
CA LYS A 2 6.45 -10.65 4.85
C LYS A 2 5.17 -10.46 4.06
N LEU A 3 4.99 -9.25 3.52
CA LEU A 3 3.89 -8.93 2.62
C LEU A 3 4.40 -8.96 1.19
N ARG A 4 3.58 -9.46 0.26
CA ARG A 4 3.92 -9.46 -1.15
C ARG A 4 2.73 -9.02 -1.98
N VAL A 5 2.94 -7.98 -2.77
CA VAL A 5 1.96 -7.45 -3.72
C VAL A 5 2.34 -7.93 -5.12
N GLU A 6 1.49 -8.76 -5.72
CA GLU A 6 1.64 -9.17 -7.12
C GLU A 6 0.70 -8.33 -7.96
N ARG A 7 1.24 -7.47 -8.81
CA ARG A 7 0.47 -6.63 -9.72
C ARG A 7 -0.02 -7.45 -10.90
N LYS A 8 -1.31 -7.79 -10.93
CA LYS A 8 -1.89 -8.69 -11.92
C LYS A 8 -2.54 -7.98 -13.10
N TRP A 9 -3.24 -6.90 -12.85
CA TRP A 9 -3.96 -6.14 -13.87
C TRP A 9 -3.50 -4.70 -13.86
N ARG A 10 -2.62 -4.38 -14.81
CA ARG A 10 -2.02 -3.04 -14.97
C ARG A 10 -2.80 -2.30 -16.04
N LYS A 11 -3.67 -1.40 -15.63
CA LYS A 11 -4.53 -0.63 -16.51
C LYS A 11 -4.02 0.80 -16.66
N GLU A 12 -4.64 1.56 -17.54
CA GLU A 12 -4.19 2.91 -17.86
C GLU A 12 -4.27 3.88 -16.67
N THR A 13 -5.26 3.71 -15.80
CA THR A 13 -5.49 4.60 -14.66
C THR A 13 -5.37 3.93 -13.31
N TYR A 14 -5.21 2.62 -13.25
CA TYR A 14 -5.11 1.89 -11.99
C TYR A 14 -4.42 0.55 -12.17
N THR A 15 -4.01 -0.04 -11.04
CA THR A 15 -3.40 -1.37 -10.99
C THR A 15 -4.10 -2.19 -9.93
N ILE A 16 -4.59 -3.36 -10.30
CA ILE A 16 -5.17 -4.33 -9.36
C ILE A 16 -4.16 -5.46 -9.13
N GLY A 17 -3.96 -5.80 -7.88
CA GLY A 17 -3.04 -6.85 -7.49
C GLY A 17 -3.61 -7.80 -6.47
N ARG A 18 -2.75 -8.72 -6.04
CA ARG A 18 -3.03 -9.66 -4.95
C ARG A 18 -2.00 -9.47 -3.86
N LEU A 19 -2.47 -9.42 -2.62
CA LEU A 19 -1.60 -9.34 -1.44
C LEU A 19 -1.52 -10.70 -0.77
N TYR A 20 -0.30 -11.12 -0.50
CA TYR A 20 0.01 -12.33 0.26
C TYR A 20 0.66 -11.94 1.58
N VAL A 21 0.26 -12.59 2.65
CA VAL A 21 0.85 -12.43 3.99
C VAL A 21 1.55 -13.73 4.34
N ASP A 22 2.88 -13.68 4.51
CA ASP A 22 3.72 -14.84 4.77
C ASP A 22 3.42 -16.02 3.81
N GLY A 23 3.28 -15.69 2.52
CA GLY A 23 3.04 -16.66 1.46
C GLY A 23 1.59 -17.09 1.25
N VAL A 24 0.66 -16.60 2.07
CA VAL A 24 -0.76 -16.97 1.97
C VAL A 24 -1.57 -15.80 1.40
N TYR A 25 -2.37 -16.08 0.36
CA TYR A 25 -3.25 -15.07 -0.23
C TYR A 25 -4.18 -14.48 0.83
N PHE A 26 -4.26 -13.17 0.88
CA PHE A 26 -5.08 -12.47 1.86
C PHE A 26 -6.20 -11.63 1.23
N CYS A 27 -5.85 -10.75 0.28
CA CYS A 27 -6.83 -9.84 -0.32
C CYS A 27 -6.35 -9.32 -1.68
N ASN A 28 -7.18 -8.49 -2.30
CA ASN A 28 -6.78 -7.71 -3.46
C ASN A 28 -6.20 -6.35 -3.05
N THR A 29 -5.48 -5.74 -3.97
CA THR A 29 -4.90 -4.41 -3.81
C THR A 29 -5.28 -3.52 -4.99
N LEU A 30 -5.25 -2.21 -4.74
CA LEU A 30 -5.39 -1.22 -5.79
C LEU A 30 -4.35 -0.14 -5.61
N GLU A 31 -3.69 0.21 -6.69
CA GLU A 31 -2.72 1.29 -6.78
C GLU A 31 -3.05 2.16 -8.00
N ASP A 32 -2.37 3.29 -8.09
CA ASP A 32 -2.36 4.10 -9.31
C ASP A 32 -1.75 3.34 -10.48
N ARG A 33 -1.59 4.00 -11.61
CA ARG A 33 -0.99 3.41 -12.80
C ARG A 33 0.44 2.96 -12.54
N ASP A 34 0.75 1.72 -12.92
CA ASP A 34 2.10 1.19 -12.95
C ASP A 34 2.81 1.73 -14.20
N ARG A 35 3.82 2.56 -14.02
CA ARG A 35 4.59 3.17 -15.10
C ARG A 35 5.91 2.47 -15.38
N GLY A 36 6.05 1.22 -14.91
CA GLY A 36 7.22 0.38 -15.17
C GLY A 36 8.45 0.75 -14.35
N LEU A 37 8.26 1.43 -13.22
CA LEU A 37 9.38 1.83 -12.37
C LEU A 37 9.88 0.71 -11.48
N LYS A 38 11.19 0.66 -11.26
CA LYS A 38 11.88 -0.26 -10.36
C LYS A 38 12.63 0.54 -9.31
N SER A 39 12.73 0.00 -8.10
CA SER A 39 13.49 0.64 -7.02
C SER A 39 14.97 0.82 -7.35
N THR A 40 15.50 0.00 -8.26
CA THR A 40 16.88 0.08 -8.76
C THR A 40 17.09 1.08 -9.88
N ASP A 41 16.02 1.68 -10.40
CA ASP A 41 16.14 2.73 -11.42
C ASP A 41 16.83 3.97 -10.81
N PRO A 42 17.57 4.74 -11.63
CA PRO A 42 18.12 6.02 -11.18
C PRO A 42 17.01 6.96 -10.69
N LEU A 43 17.27 7.69 -9.60
CA LEU A 43 16.29 8.63 -9.04
C LEU A 43 15.81 9.65 -10.07
N SER A 44 16.70 10.11 -10.95
CA SER A 44 16.36 11.03 -12.04
C SER A 44 15.31 10.45 -12.98
N LYS A 45 15.41 9.15 -13.30
CA LYS A 45 14.43 8.44 -14.13
C LYS A 45 13.08 8.36 -13.41
N ILE A 46 13.10 7.96 -12.14
CA ILE A 46 11.86 7.84 -11.34
C ILE A 46 11.14 9.18 -11.31
N LYS A 47 11.84 10.26 -11.00
CA LYS A 47 11.27 11.60 -10.97
C LYS A 47 10.75 12.08 -12.31
N SER A 48 11.42 11.74 -13.41
CA SER A 48 11.00 12.15 -14.75
C SER A 48 9.76 11.40 -15.25
N VAL A 49 9.59 10.16 -14.87
CA VAL A 49 8.46 9.30 -15.27
C VAL A 49 7.23 9.55 -14.38
N LYS A 50 7.46 9.84 -13.10
CA LYS A 50 6.39 10.02 -12.12
C LYS A 50 5.44 11.16 -12.49
N VAL A 51 4.15 10.85 -12.58
CA VAL A 51 3.08 11.83 -12.65
C VAL A 51 2.48 11.97 -11.26
N TYR A 52 2.49 13.18 -10.70
CA TYR A 52 2.04 13.44 -9.34
C TYR A 52 0.62 12.93 -9.11
N SER A 53 0.41 12.22 -8.01
CA SER A 53 -0.86 11.61 -7.60
C SER A 53 -1.41 10.53 -8.54
N GLU A 54 -0.69 10.15 -9.59
CA GLU A 54 -1.17 9.20 -10.60
C GLU A 54 -0.15 8.11 -10.93
N THR A 55 0.74 7.78 -9.98
CA THR A 55 1.82 6.81 -10.24
C THR A 55 1.95 5.84 -9.07
N ALA A 56 1.88 4.53 -9.38
CA ALA A 56 2.22 3.48 -8.43
C ALA A 56 3.71 3.52 -8.12
N ILE A 57 4.09 3.16 -6.91
CA ILE A 57 5.49 3.18 -6.49
C ILE A 57 6.32 2.16 -7.30
N PRO A 58 7.65 2.35 -7.38
CA PRO A 58 8.52 1.38 -8.06
C PRO A 58 8.41 0.00 -7.43
N ILE A 59 8.46 -1.06 -8.26
CA ILE A 59 8.58 -2.41 -7.72
C ILE A 59 9.89 -2.55 -6.95
N GLY A 60 9.88 -3.36 -5.92
CA GLY A 60 11.02 -3.57 -5.03
C GLY A 60 10.57 -4.04 -3.66
N THR A 61 11.52 -4.15 -2.75
CA THR A 61 11.28 -4.58 -1.38
C THR A 61 11.55 -3.41 -0.44
N TYR A 62 10.60 -3.16 0.46
CA TYR A 62 10.62 -2.03 1.39
C TYR A 62 10.29 -2.49 2.80
N LYS A 63 10.79 -1.74 3.78
CA LYS A 63 10.36 -1.92 5.18
C LYS A 63 9.05 -1.22 5.43
N VAL A 64 8.24 -1.78 6.33
CA VAL A 64 6.99 -1.16 6.78
C VAL A 64 7.14 -0.73 8.23
N GLU A 65 6.84 0.54 8.50
CA GLU A 65 6.80 1.11 9.84
C GLU A 65 5.36 1.21 10.32
N MET A 66 5.11 0.77 11.56
CA MET A 66 3.77 0.76 12.13
C MET A 66 3.45 1.98 13.01
N ASP A 67 4.42 2.84 13.26
CA ASP A 67 4.30 3.97 14.18
C ASP A 67 4.16 5.32 13.47
N ALA A 68 3.92 5.32 12.17
CA ALA A 68 3.80 6.54 11.39
C ALA A 68 2.52 7.30 11.76
N VAL A 69 2.67 8.56 12.16
CA VAL A 69 1.55 9.43 12.46
C VAL A 69 1.24 10.30 11.23
N SER A 70 0.02 10.18 10.73
CA SER A 70 -0.48 11.03 9.67
C SER A 70 -1.58 11.93 10.24
N PRO A 71 -1.42 13.27 10.24
CA PRO A 71 -2.47 14.18 10.75
C PRO A 71 -3.82 13.96 10.07
N LYS A 72 -3.80 13.65 8.77
CA LYS A 72 -5.00 13.36 7.99
C LYS A 72 -5.81 12.20 8.58
N TYR A 73 -5.14 11.10 8.92
CA TYR A 73 -5.80 9.90 9.46
C TYR A 73 -6.04 10.00 10.95
N ALA A 74 -5.10 10.58 11.70
CA ALA A 74 -5.26 10.76 13.14
C ALA A 74 -6.43 11.68 13.50
N SER A 75 -6.87 12.55 12.60
CA SER A 75 -8.02 13.43 12.79
C SER A 75 -9.37 12.75 12.54
N VAL A 76 -9.37 11.55 11.95
CA VAL A 76 -10.59 10.80 11.63
C VAL A 76 -10.84 9.75 12.69
N GLU A 77 -12.03 9.79 13.32
CA GLU A 77 -12.38 8.90 14.44
C GLU A 77 -12.20 7.42 14.10
N TRP A 78 -12.63 6.99 12.92
CA TRP A 78 -12.51 5.58 12.53
C TRP A 78 -11.06 5.08 12.57
N TYR A 79 -10.10 5.91 12.15
CA TYR A 79 -8.69 5.52 12.15
C TYR A 79 -8.07 5.57 13.55
N ARG A 80 -8.57 6.42 14.45
CA ARG A 80 -8.02 6.53 15.81
C ARG A 80 -8.12 5.26 16.62
N LYS A 81 -9.05 4.37 16.29
CA LYS A 81 -9.17 3.04 16.94
C LYS A 81 -8.01 2.10 16.58
N PHE A 82 -7.26 2.40 15.54
CA PHE A 82 -6.09 1.63 15.14
C PHE A 82 -4.83 2.29 15.72
N ASN A 83 -4.46 1.90 16.93
CA ASN A 83 -3.26 2.37 17.62
C ASN A 83 -3.11 3.92 17.58
N GLY A 84 -4.21 4.63 17.86
CA GLY A 84 -4.21 6.10 17.89
C GLY A 84 -4.14 6.80 16.54
N GLY A 85 -4.46 6.10 15.45
CA GLY A 85 -4.38 6.66 14.09
C GLY A 85 -3.01 6.51 13.45
N LYS A 86 -2.13 5.71 14.04
CA LYS A 86 -0.85 5.36 13.42
C LYS A 86 -1.10 4.42 12.24
N MET A 87 -0.53 4.75 11.09
CA MET A 87 -0.77 4.03 9.84
C MET A 87 0.48 3.25 9.41
N PRO A 88 0.29 2.09 8.74
CA PRO A 88 1.43 1.38 8.15
C PRO A 88 2.05 2.23 7.04
N MET A 89 3.33 2.54 7.16
CA MET A 89 4.06 3.34 6.17
C MET A 89 5.15 2.52 5.50
N VAL A 90 5.15 2.56 4.17
CA VAL A 90 6.21 1.96 3.35
C VAL A 90 7.38 2.92 3.31
N LYS A 91 8.54 2.47 3.83
CA LYS A 91 9.70 3.33 4.06
C LYS A 91 10.63 3.43 2.86
N ASP A 92 11.24 4.61 2.74
CA ASP A 92 12.37 4.84 1.83
C ASP A 92 12.09 4.46 0.37
N VAL A 93 10.89 4.80 -0.11
CA VAL A 93 10.52 4.59 -1.50
C VAL A 93 11.17 5.67 -2.36
N PRO A 94 12.05 5.31 -3.32
CA PRO A 94 12.73 6.34 -4.12
C PRO A 94 11.76 7.18 -4.93
N GLY A 95 11.85 8.50 -4.78
CA GLY A 95 11.02 9.47 -5.47
C GLY A 95 9.61 9.65 -4.90
N PHE A 96 9.29 9.01 -3.77
CA PHE A 96 7.98 9.08 -3.12
C PHE A 96 8.15 9.31 -1.63
N GLU A 97 7.18 9.98 -1.02
CA GLU A 97 7.12 10.22 0.42
C GLU A 97 5.72 9.93 0.93
N GLY A 98 5.62 9.51 2.21
CA GLY A 98 4.34 9.29 2.86
C GLY A 98 3.49 8.19 2.25
N ILE A 99 4.10 7.14 1.74
CA ILE A 99 3.39 6.00 1.17
C ILE A 99 2.83 5.14 2.29
N LEU A 100 1.50 5.05 2.35
CA LEU A 100 0.79 4.31 3.38
C LEU A 100 0.03 3.13 2.77
N ILE A 101 -0.33 2.19 3.64
CA ILE A 101 -1.35 1.18 3.34
C ILE A 101 -2.62 1.67 4.02
N HIS A 102 -3.69 1.89 3.27
CA HIS A 102 -4.94 2.39 3.82
C HIS A 102 -6.16 1.92 3.03
N PRO A 103 -7.38 2.05 3.57
CA PRO A 103 -8.57 1.70 2.81
C PRO A 103 -8.91 2.73 1.74
N GLY A 104 -9.66 2.29 0.75
CA GLY A 104 -10.17 3.12 -0.33
C GLY A 104 -10.91 2.27 -1.36
N SER A 105 -11.60 2.93 -2.29
CA SER A 105 -12.47 2.25 -3.25
C SER A 105 -11.92 2.21 -4.68
N ASN A 106 -11.20 3.24 -5.10
CA ASN A 106 -10.67 3.34 -6.46
C ASN A 106 -9.40 4.22 -6.51
N ALA A 107 -8.85 4.40 -7.70
CA ALA A 107 -7.59 5.14 -7.89
C ALA A 107 -7.67 6.60 -7.45
N LEU A 108 -8.85 7.20 -7.39
CA LEU A 108 -9.01 8.58 -6.92
C LEU A 108 -8.79 8.71 -5.40
N ASP A 109 -8.81 7.59 -4.68
CA ASP A 109 -8.60 7.56 -3.23
C ASP A 109 -7.13 7.41 -2.85
N THR A 110 -6.23 7.39 -3.81
CA THR A 110 -4.82 7.17 -3.54
C THR A 110 -3.91 8.05 -4.40
N ALA A 111 -2.76 8.37 -3.88
CA ALA A 111 -1.68 9.09 -4.55
C ALA A 111 -0.36 8.31 -4.31
N GLY A 112 -0.27 7.12 -4.89
CA GLY A 112 0.86 6.21 -4.70
C GLY A 112 0.70 5.20 -3.56
N CYS A 113 -0.25 5.42 -2.65
CA CYS A 113 -0.51 4.50 -1.53
C CYS A 113 -1.14 3.19 -2.00
N LEU A 114 -1.03 2.16 -1.17
CA LEU A 114 -1.61 0.85 -1.41
C LEU A 114 -2.98 0.77 -0.75
N LEU A 115 -4.01 0.53 -1.54
CA LEU A 115 -5.36 0.25 -1.04
C LEU A 115 -5.55 -1.26 -0.96
N VAL A 116 -6.25 -1.72 0.07
CA VAL A 116 -6.58 -3.14 0.27
C VAL A 116 -8.09 -3.35 0.33
N GLY A 117 -8.54 -4.51 -0.15
CA GLY A 117 -9.95 -4.83 -0.19
C GLY A 117 -10.22 -6.05 -1.07
N LYS A 118 -11.44 -6.14 -1.61
CA LYS A 118 -11.83 -7.20 -2.54
C LYS A 118 -12.16 -6.60 -3.90
N ASN A 119 -11.60 -7.15 -4.96
CA ASN A 119 -11.87 -6.70 -6.32
C ASN A 119 -13.13 -7.40 -6.86
N THR A 120 -14.29 -6.98 -6.37
CA THR A 120 -15.59 -7.51 -6.82
C THR A 120 -16.30 -6.58 -7.81
N VAL A 121 -15.71 -5.40 -8.08
CA VAL A 121 -16.19 -4.43 -9.05
C VAL A 121 -15.05 -4.02 -9.98
N LYS A 122 -15.37 -3.72 -11.22
CA LYS A 122 -14.35 -3.32 -12.19
C LYS A 122 -13.67 -2.02 -11.76
N GLY A 123 -12.33 -2.04 -11.71
CA GLY A 123 -11.53 -0.86 -11.39
C GLY A 123 -11.67 -0.35 -9.97
N GLY A 124 -12.17 -1.17 -9.05
CA GLY A 124 -12.39 -0.76 -7.67
C GLY A 124 -12.27 -1.88 -6.66
N LEU A 125 -12.40 -1.51 -5.40
CA LEU A 125 -12.41 -2.43 -4.27
C LEU A 125 -13.68 -2.29 -3.47
N THR A 126 -14.13 -3.40 -2.90
CA THR A 126 -15.21 -3.47 -1.92
C THR A 126 -14.68 -4.01 -0.60
N GLN A 127 -15.42 -3.84 0.47
CA GLN A 127 -15.05 -4.30 1.83
C GLN A 127 -13.65 -3.83 2.26
N SER A 128 -13.26 -2.66 1.82
CA SER A 128 -11.89 -2.16 2.04
C SER A 128 -11.60 -1.90 3.51
N ARG A 129 -12.53 -1.30 4.26
CA ARG A 129 -12.33 -1.01 5.69
C ARG A 129 -12.21 -2.29 6.52
N VAL A 130 -13.07 -3.29 6.26
CA VAL A 130 -13.01 -4.59 6.95
C VAL A 130 -11.69 -5.29 6.66
N THR A 131 -11.29 -5.31 5.39
CA THR A 131 -10.04 -5.93 4.95
C THR A 131 -8.83 -5.23 5.57
N PHE A 132 -8.84 -3.90 5.57
CA PHE A 132 -7.77 -3.11 6.20
C PHE A 132 -7.68 -3.40 7.70
N ALA A 133 -8.81 -3.46 8.40
CA ALA A 133 -8.83 -3.74 9.83
C ALA A 133 -8.22 -5.11 10.16
N GLU A 134 -8.53 -6.13 9.36
CA GLU A 134 -7.96 -7.47 9.52
C GLU A 134 -6.45 -7.48 9.26
N LEU A 135 -6.02 -6.83 8.18
CA LEU A 135 -4.60 -6.73 7.84
C LEU A 135 -3.84 -5.97 8.92
N TYR A 136 -4.38 -4.82 9.34
CA TYR A 136 -3.76 -4.00 10.39
C TYR A 136 -3.57 -4.79 11.68
N SER A 137 -4.57 -5.55 12.09
CA SER A 137 -4.51 -6.38 13.29
C SER A 137 -3.36 -7.39 13.21
N LYS A 138 -3.20 -8.05 12.06
CA LYS A 138 -2.08 -8.99 11.84
C LYS A 138 -0.73 -8.30 11.88
N MET A 139 -0.61 -7.15 11.23
CA MET A 139 0.62 -6.37 11.18
C MET A 139 0.99 -5.82 12.56
N LEU A 140 0.01 -5.32 13.31
CA LEU A 140 0.23 -4.79 14.65
C LEU A 140 0.68 -5.88 15.62
N ALA A 141 0.10 -7.07 15.54
CA ALA A 141 0.51 -8.22 16.35
C ALA A 141 1.97 -8.60 16.08
N ALA A 142 2.38 -8.64 14.81
CA ALA A 142 3.77 -8.90 14.43
C ALA A 142 4.70 -7.82 15.00
N HIS A 143 4.31 -6.55 14.85
CA HIS A 143 5.08 -5.42 15.37
C HIS A 143 5.26 -5.49 16.90
N LYS A 144 4.20 -5.79 17.64
CA LYS A 144 4.26 -5.92 19.10
C LYS A 144 5.12 -7.10 19.55
N ASN A 145 5.25 -8.13 18.73
CA ASN A 145 6.14 -9.26 18.98
C ASN A 145 7.59 -8.99 18.57
N GLY A 146 7.91 -7.78 18.14
CA GLY A 146 9.26 -7.42 17.72
C GLY A 146 9.64 -7.91 16.32
N GLU A 147 8.69 -8.40 15.53
CA GLU A 147 8.95 -8.83 14.16
C GLU A 147 9.08 -7.62 13.22
N ALA A 148 10.11 -7.63 12.38
CA ALA A 148 10.21 -6.69 11.28
C ALA A 148 9.13 -7.01 10.24
N ILE A 149 8.55 -5.98 9.64
CA ILE A 149 7.58 -6.13 8.56
C ILE A 149 8.20 -5.59 7.28
N GLU A 150 8.18 -6.39 6.23
CA GLU A 150 8.64 -5.95 4.92
C GLU A 150 7.56 -6.21 3.86
N ILE A 151 7.55 -5.41 2.82
CA ILE A 151 6.61 -5.53 1.70
C ILE A 151 7.39 -5.55 0.39
N GLU A 152 7.09 -6.55 -0.43
CA GLU A 152 7.65 -6.69 -1.76
C GLU A 152 6.58 -6.41 -2.80
N TYR A 153 6.89 -5.53 -3.77
CA TYR A 153 6.04 -5.27 -4.92
C TYR A 153 6.67 -5.92 -6.14
N VAL A 154 5.92 -6.77 -6.84
CA VAL A 154 6.38 -7.47 -8.05
C VAL A 154 5.34 -7.40 -9.16
N TRP A 155 5.80 -7.63 -10.37
CA TRP A 155 4.93 -7.79 -11.54
C TRP A 155 4.45 -9.23 -11.70
#